data_61206031d8ed3ad2aef0b893c6deaa9c
#
_entry.id   61206031d8ed3ad2aef0b893c6deaa9c
#
_cell.length_a   1.000
_cell.length_b   1.000
_cell.length_c   1.000
_cell.angle_alpha   90.00
_cell.angle_beta   90.00
_cell.angle_gamma   90.00
#
_symmetry.space_group_name_H-M   'P 1'
#
loop_
_entity.id
_entity.type
_entity.pdbx_description
1 polymer ?
#
loop_
_entity_poly.entity_id
_entity_poly.type
_entity_poly.pdbx_seq_one_letter_code
_entity_poly.pdbx_strand_id
1 'polypeptide(L)'
;MKNIIRISDLAYRTAPEVIAENPMVSFAVPFELPEGYAWVRETFPPAFDPTTHRAELAAPVEDKDGYAMAWAIEPLSPEQLAELAAEAEALRSAARQNISGWRDEQERGGFIFEHDGRRWDGGKDVSDRMQPLLSLPALPPGFFWTDADDNDVPVSREDLEVLYVAHQMALVLKGFEIHVRQREMKAAIEEMTPAQLRAFVPGWPA
;
A
#
# COMPACT_ATOMS: atom_id res chain seq x y z
N MET A 1 19.06 16.93 20.16
CA MET A 1 20.43 16.96 20.71
C MET A 1 21.08 18.22 20.16
N LYS A 2 21.70 19.04 21.00
CA LYS A 2 22.40 20.24 20.47
C LYS A 2 23.70 19.80 19.82
N ASN A 3 23.94 20.15 18.56
CA ASN A 3 25.17 19.83 17.85
C ASN A 3 26.25 20.86 18.22
N ILE A 4 27.46 20.38 18.45
CA ILE A 4 28.64 21.18 18.78
C ILE A 4 29.66 20.97 17.67
N ILE A 5 30.48 21.98 17.40
CA ILE A 5 31.65 21.83 16.54
C ILE A 5 32.91 22.24 17.29
N ARG A 6 34.03 21.65 16.89
CA ARG A 6 35.36 22.18 17.17
C ARG A 6 35.72 23.14 16.07
N ILE A 7 36.00 24.41 16.45
CA ILE A 7 36.17 25.51 15.49
C ILE A 7 37.40 25.32 14.58
N SER A 8 38.46 24.68 15.10
CA SER A 8 39.73 24.50 14.39
C SER A 8 39.63 23.65 13.11
N ASP A 9 38.68 22.71 13.04
CA ASP A 9 38.51 21.77 11.93
C ASP A 9 37.05 21.65 11.47
N LEU A 10 36.15 22.42 12.07
CA LEU A 10 34.69 22.38 11.82
C LEU A 10 34.05 20.98 11.98
N ALA A 11 34.70 20.11 12.72
CA ALA A 11 34.21 18.76 12.96
C ALA A 11 33.12 18.72 14.03
N TYR A 12 32.00 18.08 13.73
CA TYR A 12 30.92 17.89 14.68
C TYR A 12 31.34 17.06 15.88
N ARG A 13 30.83 17.43 17.06
CA ARG A 13 31.08 16.78 18.35
C ARG A 13 29.78 16.64 19.13
N THR A 14 29.72 15.63 19.94
CA THR A 14 28.76 15.50 21.04
C THR A 14 29.32 16.07 22.33
N ALA A 15 28.47 16.38 23.30
CA ALA A 15 28.94 16.86 24.61
C ALA A 15 29.91 15.89 25.32
N PRO A 16 29.71 14.56 25.31
CA PRO A 16 30.67 13.60 25.85
C PRO A 16 32.04 13.65 25.14
N GLU A 17 32.08 13.84 23.83
CA GLU A 17 33.34 13.96 23.07
C GLU A 17 34.08 15.25 23.43
N VAL A 18 33.37 16.38 23.57
CA VAL A 18 33.98 17.64 24.05
C VAL A 18 34.58 17.47 25.44
N ILE A 19 33.89 16.81 26.35
CA ILE A 19 34.40 16.52 27.69
C ILE A 19 35.68 15.64 27.64
N ALA A 20 35.65 14.59 26.81
CA ALA A 20 36.79 13.69 26.64
C ALA A 20 38.01 14.37 26.01
N GLU A 21 37.79 15.29 25.08
CA GLU A 21 38.86 16.11 24.44
C GLU A 21 39.44 17.14 25.40
N ASN A 22 38.73 17.50 26.49
CA ASN A 22 39.15 18.52 27.47
C ASN A 22 39.21 17.98 28.93
N PRO A 23 40.05 16.98 29.23
CA PRO A 23 40.05 16.28 30.53
C PRO A 23 40.47 17.18 31.70
N MET A 24 41.11 18.31 31.45
CA MET A 24 41.56 19.25 32.49
C MET A 24 40.56 20.38 32.74
N VAL A 25 39.42 20.41 32.00
CA VAL A 25 38.38 21.42 32.16
C VAL A 25 37.29 20.88 33.07
N SER A 26 36.91 21.70 34.08
CA SER A 26 35.74 21.40 34.90
C SER A 26 34.48 21.97 34.22
N PHE A 27 33.53 21.15 33.82
CA PHE A 27 32.32 21.58 33.18
C PHE A 27 31.23 21.99 34.18
N ALA A 28 30.62 23.13 33.94
CA ALA A 28 29.52 23.65 34.75
C ALA A 28 28.20 22.94 34.46
N VAL A 29 27.24 23.11 35.37
CA VAL A 29 25.84 22.73 35.16
C VAL A 29 25.00 24.02 35.27
N PRO A 30 24.35 24.45 34.18
CA PRO A 30 24.25 23.81 32.85
C PRO A 30 25.58 23.77 32.07
N PHE A 31 25.69 22.79 31.13
CA PHE A 31 26.89 22.57 30.33
C PHE A 31 27.22 23.79 29.46
N GLU A 32 28.41 24.33 29.67
CA GLU A 32 28.97 25.45 28.90
C GLU A 32 30.11 24.93 28.02
N LEU A 33 30.21 25.50 26.80
CA LEU A 33 31.24 25.09 25.84
C LEU A 33 32.59 25.72 26.25
N PRO A 34 33.69 24.95 26.24
CA PRO A 34 35.02 25.49 26.41
C PRO A 34 35.45 26.29 25.17
N GLU A 35 36.54 27.08 25.31
CA GLU A 35 37.16 27.80 24.19
C GLU A 35 37.51 26.81 23.05
N GLY A 36 37.30 27.24 21.80
CA GLY A 36 37.54 26.44 20.61
C GLY A 36 36.35 25.59 20.16
N TYR A 37 35.20 25.65 20.85
CA TYR A 37 33.98 25.01 20.47
C TYR A 37 32.82 25.96 20.34
N ALA A 38 31.87 25.64 19.47
CA ALA A 38 30.65 26.44 19.26
C ALA A 38 29.39 25.54 19.10
N TRP A 39 28.26 26.09 19.51
CA TRP A 39 26.95 25.48 19.19
C TRP A 39 26.62 25.71 17.72
N VAL A 40 26.06 24.66 17.10
CA VAL A 40 25.57 24.70 15.72
C VAL A 40 24.06 24.74 15.71
N ARG A 41 23.52 25.76 15.06
CA ARG A 41 22.07 25.88 14.83
C ARG A 41 21.61 24.81 13.83
N GLU A 42 20.54 24.12 14.20
CA GLU A 42 19.93 23.13 13.31
C GLU A 42 19.25 23.83 12.11
N THR A 43 19.45 23.26 10.95
CA THR A 43 18.76 23.62 9.71
C THR A 43 18.23 22.34 9.03
N PHE A 44 17.28 22.50 8.14
CA PHE A 44 16.80 21.40 7.30
C PHE A 44 17.52 21.41 5.95
N PRO A 45 17.70 20.24 5.31
CA PRO A 45 18.22 20.20 3.95
C PRO A 45 17.28 20.96 3.00
N PRO A 46 17.82 21.58 1.95
CA PRO A 46 17.00 22.15 0.88
C PRO A 46 16.17 21.06 0.22
N ALA A 47 15.10 21.46 -0.49
CA ALA A 47 14.28 20.51 -1.22
C ALA A 47 15.11 19.77 -2.29
N PHE A 48 14.99 18.46 -2.34
CA PHE A 48 15.64 17.60 -3.33
C PHE A 48 14.72 16.42 -3.67
N ASP A 49 15.03 15.73 -4.77
CA ASP A 49 14.35 14.50 -5.15
C ASP A 49 15.03 13.29 -4.48
N PRO A 50 14.39 12.64 -3.51
CA PRO A 50 14.98 11.51 -2.79
C PRO A 50 15.10 10.23 -3.63
N THR A 51 14.52 10.21 -4.83
CA THR A 51 14.67 9.07 -5.76
C THR A 51 15.96 9.12 -6.56
N THR A 52 16.64 10.26 -6.58
CA THR A 52 17.86 10.49 -7.36
C THR A 52 18.99 11.10 -6.54
N HIS A 53 18.69 11.71 -5.40
CA HIS A 53 19.66 12.42 -4.56
C HIS A 53 19.47 12.08 -3.07
N ARG A 54 20.51 12.34 -2.30
CA ARG A 54 20.48 12.30 -0.84
C ARG A 54 21.02 13.60 -0.26
N ALA A 55 20.55 13.94 0.93
CA ALA A 55 21.11 15.05 1.68
C ALA A 55 22.12 14.50 2.69
N GLU A 56 23.35 14.99 2.65
CA GLU A 56 24.38 14.69 3.63
C GLU A 56 24.73 15.93 4.44
N LEU A 57 25.04 15.73 5.72
CA LEU A 57 25.50 16.80 6.59
C LEU A 57 26.89 17.21 6.15
N ALA A 58 27.02 18.45 5.68
CA ALA A 58 28.29 19.06 5.28
C ALA A 58 28.95 19.77 6.48
N ALA A 59 30.15 20.26 6.27
CA ALA A 59 30.80 21.15 7.26
C ALA A 59 29.91 22.37 7.56
N PRO A 60 29.74 22.74 8.84
CA PRO A 60 28.88 23.84 9.22
C PRO A 60 29.41 25.18 8.64
N VAL A 61 28.48 26.08 8.36
CA VAL A 61 28.78 27.39 7.81
C VAL A 61 28.61 28.44 8.90
N GLU A 62 29.59 29.33 9.01
CA GLU A 62 29.49 30.50 9.86
C GLU A 62 28.65 31.59 9.20
N ASP A 63 27.70 32.12 9.93
CA ASP A 63 26.87 33.25 9.53
C ASP A 63 26.83 34.32 10.63
N LYS A 64 26.06 35.39 10.45
CA LYS A 64 25.94 36.51 11.39
C LYS A 64 25.48 36.11 12.81
N ASP A 65 24.83 34.94 12.92
CA ASP A 65 24.24 34.41 14.16
C ASP A 65 25.06 33.25 14.73
N GLY A 66 26.28 33.00 14.22
CA GLY A 66 27.20 31.93 14.60
C GLY A 66 27.26 30.81 13.57
N TYR A 67 27.31 29.56 14.02
CA TYR A 67 27.42 28.41 13.12
C TYR A 67 26.06 27.76 12.85
N ALA A 68 25.80 27.39 11.60
CA ALA A 68 24.60 26.66 11.17
C ALA A 68 25.00 25.37 10.45
N MET A 69 24.15 24.33 10.58
CA MET A 69 24.29 23.12 9.76
C MET A 69 24.18 23.46 8.27
N ALA A 70 25.08 22.89 7.49
CA ALA A 70 25.00 22.94 6.04
C ALA A 70 24.73 21.54 5.48
N TRP A 71 24.14 21.48 4.30
CA TRP A 71 23.73 20.25 3.65
C TRP A 71 24.30 20.18 2.23
N ALA A 72 24.95 19.09 1.90
CA ALA A 72 25.30 18.74 0.53
C ALA A 72 24.20 17.85 -0.05
N ILE A 73 23.75 18.20 -1.25
CA ILE A 73 22.82 17.35 -2.01
C ILE A 73 23.65 16.59 -3.04
N GLU A 74 23.79 15.30 -2.84
CA GLU A 74 24.60 14.42 -3.68
C GLU A 74 23.71 13.46 -4.46
N PRO A 75 24.07 13.16 -5.72
CA PRO A 75 23.39 12.10 -6.47
C PRO A 75 23.59 10.74 -5.79
N LEU A 76 22.58 9.90 -5.84
CA LEU A 76 22.68 8.50 -5.41
C LEU A 76 23.68 7.73 -6.30
N SER A 77 24.42 6.81 -5.71
CA SER A 77 25.30 5.94 -6.48
C SER A 77 24.48 4.99 -7.37
N PRO A 78 25.09 4.44 -8.44
CA PRO A 78 24.41 3.44 -9.27
C PRO A 78 23.89 2.24 -8.48
N GLU A 79 24.61 1.81 -7.44
CA GLU A 79 24.22 0.73 -6.54
C GLU A 79 22.98 1.10 -5.74
N GLN A 80 22.93 2.30 -5.17
CA GLN A 80 21.78 2.81 -4.40
C GLN A 80 20.54 2.96 -5.29
N LEU A 81 20.71 3.44 -6.53
CA LEU A 81 19.62 3.51 -7.50
C LEU A 81 19.10 2.11 -7.86
N ALA A 82 20.00 1.13 -8.02
CA ALA A 82 19.63 -0.26 -8.29
C ALA A 82 18.87 -0.89 -7.10
N GLU A 83 19.28 -0.62 -5.86
CA GLU A 83 18.58 -1.06 -4.64
C GLU A 83 17.17 -0.49 -4.55
N LEU A 84 17.01 0.82 -4.79
CA LEU A 84 15.69 1.47 -4.80
C LEU A 84 14.79 0.92 -5.90
N ALA A 85 15.33 0.66 -7.09
CA ALA A 85 14.59 0.06 -8.19
C ALA A 85 14.16 -1.38 -7.86
N ALA A 86 15.04 -2.18 -7.25
CA ALA A 86 14.73 -3.54 -6.82
C ALA A 86 13.66 -3.57 -5.71
N GLU A 87 13.74 -2.65 -4.74
CA GLU A 87 12.71 -2.51 -3.71
C GLU A 87 11.35 -2.15 -4.31
N ALA A 88 11.31 -1.18 -5.21
CA ALA A 88 10.08 -0.77 -5.88
C ALA A 88 9.46 -1.93 -6.67
N GLU A 89 10.27 -2.73 -7.39
CA GLU A 89 9.77 -3.89 -8.13
C GLU A 89 9.29 -5.01 -7.21
N ALA A 90 9.96 -5.26 -6.10
CA ALA A 90 9.49 -6.21 -5.09
C ALA A 90 8.12 -5.81 -4.52
N LEU A 91 7.91 -4.51 -4.23
CA LEU A 91 6.62 -3.98 -3.77
C LEU A 91 5.53 -4.10 -4.85
N ARG A 92 5.85 -3.84 -6.13
CA ARG A 92 4.90 -4.06 -7.24
C ARG A 92 4.53 -5.52 -7.39
N SER A 93 5.51 -6.41 -7.29
CA SER A 93 5.28 -7.86 -7.36
C SER A 93 4.33 -8.33 -6.25
N ALA A 94 4.56 -7.89 -5.02
CA ALA A 94 3.67 -8.17 -3.89
C ALA A 94 2.25 -7.61 -4.12
N ALA A 95 2.14 -6.38 -4.63
CA ALA A 95 0.84 -5.78 -4.96
C ALA A 95 0.10 -6.56 -6.05
N ARG A 96 0.80 -7.04 -7.11
CA ARG A 96 0.21 -7.91 -8.15
C ARG A 96 -0.31 -9.23 -7.58
N GLN A 97 0.39 -9.83 -6.62
CA GLN A 97 -0.06 -11.03 -5.92
C GLN A 97 -1.32 -10.77 -5.09
N ASN A 98 -1.34 -9.67 -4.34
CA ASN A 98 -2.51 -9.26 -3.55
C ASN A 98 -3.74 -9.00 -4.45
N ILE A 99 -3.55 -8.34 -5.59
CA ILE A 99 -4.63 -8.15 -6.59
C ILE A 99 -5.14 -9.49 -7.12
N SER A 100 -4.27 -10.46 -7.35
CA SER A 100 -4.68 -11.79 -7.82
C SER A 100 -5.45 -12.54 -6.74
N GLY A 101 -5.01 -12.47 -5.48
CA GLY A 101 -5.74 -13.03 -4.33
C GLY A 101 -7.12 -12.41 -4.16
N TRP A 102 -7.23 -11.07 -4.27
CA TRP A 102 -8.50 -10.35 -4.25
C TRP A 102 -9.45 -10.84 -5.36
N ARG A 103 -8.94 -10.97 -6.60
CA ARG A 103 -9.74 -11.51 -7.72
C ARG A 103 -10.30 -12.88 -7.37
N ASP A 104 -9.43 -13.79 -6.90
CA ASP A 104 -9.80 -15.17 -6.58
C ASP A 104 -10.84 -15.24 -5.44
N GLU A 105 -10.80 -14.30 -4.50
CA GLU A 105 -11.80 -14.14 -3.45
C GLU A 105 -13.13 -13.63 -4.02
N GLN A 106 -13.10 -12.62 -4.90
CA GLN A 106 -14.29 -12.09 -5.54
C GLN A 106 -14.98 -13.15 -6.44
N GLU A 107 -14.20 -13.92 -7.21
CA GLU A 107 -14.73 -14.97 -8.09
C GLU A 107 -15.32 -16.15 -7.30
N ARG A 108 -14.79 -16.44 -6.11
CA ARG A 108 -15.35 -17.47 -5.21
C ARG A 108 -16.52 -16.96 -4.38
N GLY A 109 -16.60 -15.67 -4.17
CA GLY A 109 -17.68 -15.04 -3.43
C GLY A 109 -19.01 -15.17 -4.14
N GLY A 110 -20.08 -15.29 -3.36
CA GLY A 110 -21.44 -15.15 -3.86
C GLY A 110 -21.76 -13.69 -4.21
N PHE A 111 -22.78 -13.48 -4.97
CA PHE A 111 -23.37 -12.17 -5.26
C PHE A 111 -24.89 -12.28 -5.32
N ILE A 112 -25.56 -11.14 -5.30
CA ILE A 112 -27.02 -11.11 -5.48
C ILE A 112 -27.33 -10.56 -6.85
N PHE A 113 -28.26 -11.16 -7.56
CA PHE A 113 -28.78 -10.66 -8.81
C PHE A 113 -30.32 -10.55 -8.78
N GLU A 114 -30.88 -9.72 -9.65
CA GLU A 114 -32.33 -9.54 -9.75
C GLU A 114 -32.85 -10.27 -10.99
N HIS A 115 -33.95 -11.01 -10.78
CA HIS A 115 -34.69 -11.64 -11.86
C HIS A 115 -36.16 -11.70 -11.49
N ASP A 116 -37.04 -11.30 -12.40
CA ASP A 116 -38.49 -11.27 -12.25
C ASP A 116 -38.98 -10.61 -10.95
N GLY A 117 -38.37 -9.43 -10.65
CA GLY A 117 -38.71 -8.62 -9.48
C GLY A 117 -38.30 -9.21 -8.14
N ARG A 118 -37.46 -10.26 -8.12
CA ARG A 118 -36.89 -10.91 -6.94
C ARG A 118 -35.39 -10.85 -6.93
N ARG A 119 -34.84 -10.93 -5.74
CA ARG A 119 -33.40 -11.03 -5.48
C ARG A 119 -33.03 -12.48 -5.30
N TRP A 120 -31.98 -12.92 -6.00
CA TRP A 120 -31.50 -14.30 -5.98
C TRP A 120 -30.03 -14.36 -5.64
N ASP A 121 -29.64 -15.37 -4.89
CA ASP A 121 -28.24 -15.69 -4.69
C ASP A 121 -27.61 -16.14 -6.01
N GLY A 122 -26.40 -15.63 -6.26
CA GLY A 122 -25.58 -15.97 -7.40
C GLY A 122 -24.20 -16.46 -6.99
N GLY A 123 -23.48 -17.01 -7.94
CA GLY A 123 -22.15 -17.51 -7.75
C GLY A 123 -21.98 -18.94 -8.25
N LYS A 124 -20.73 -19.43 -8.21
CA LYS A 124 -20.40 -20.75 -8.72
C LYS A 124 -21.16 -21.86 -7.97
N ASP A 125 -21.27 -21.77 -6.65
CA ASP A 125 -21.94 -22.77 -5.81
C ASP A 125 -23.44 -22.87 -6.14
N VAL A 126 -24.07 -21.75 -6.52
CA VAL A 126 -25.47 -21.76 -6.97
C VAL A 126 -25.60 -22.47 -8.32
N SER A 127 -24.68 -22.17 -9.25
CA SER A 127 -24.60 -22.86 -10.53
C SER A 127 -24.48 -24.40 -10.36
N ASP A 128 -23.55 -24.81 -9.47
CA ASP A 128 -23.25 -26.20 -9.19
C ASP A 128 -24.46 -26.93 -8.55
N ARG A 129 -25.36 -26.21 -7.84
CA ARG A 129 -26.62 -26.77 -7.29
C ARG A 129 -27.75 -26.83 -8.33
N MET A 130 -27.86 -25.84 -9.23
CA MET A 130 -28.92 -25.80 -10.24
C MET A 130 -28.69 -26.81 -11.37
N GLN A 131 -27.45 -26.96 -11.83
CA GLN A 131 -27.15 -27.77 -13.01
C GLN A 131 -27.57 -29.24 -12.91
N PRO A 132 -27.38 -29.97 -11.79
CA PRO A 132 -27.88 -31.33 -11.63
C PRO A 132 -29.41 -31.43 -11.70
N LEU A 133 -30.13 -30.44 -11.15
CA LEU A 133 -31.59 -30.40 -11.17
C LEU A 133 -32.13 -30.28 -12.59
N LEU A 134 -31.50 -29.48 -13.42
CA LEU A 134 -31.84 -29.30 -14.84
C LEU A 134 -31.59 -30.57 -15.68
N SER A 135 -30.76 -31.52 -15.17
CA SER A 135 -30.49 -32.79 -15.81
C SER A 135 -31.56 -33.86 -15.49
N LEU A 136 -32.44 -33.59 -14.51
CA LEU A 136 -33.52 -34.50 -14.15
C LEU A 136 -34.67 -34.47 -15.17
N PRO A 137 -35.36 -35.58 -15.41
CA PRO A 137 -36.53 -35.57 -16.30
C PRO A 137 -37.72 -34.78 -15.76
N ALA A 138 -37.81 -34.66 -14.41
CA ALA A 138 -38.79 -33.82 -13.72
C ALA A 138 -38.26 -33.44 -12.33
N LEU A 139 -38.69 -32.29 -11.82
CA LEU A 139 -38.42 -31.89 -10.44
C LEU A 139 -39.33 -32.65 -9.46
N PRO A 140 -38.93 -32.83 -8.19
CA PRO A 140 -39.79 -33.44 -7.17
C PRO A 140 -41.09 -32.66 -6.98
N PRO A 141 -42.21 -33.32 -6.62
CA PRO A 141 -43.45 -32.63 -6.27
C PRO A 141 -43.23 -31.64 -5.12
N GLY A 142 -43.77 -30.43 -5.28
CA GLY A 142 -43.61 -29.35 -4.28
C GLY A 142 -42.21 -28.72 -4.20
N PHE A 143 -41.41 -28.88 -5.25
CA PHE A 143 -40.08 -28.30 -5.31
C PHE A 143 -40.16 -26.74 -5.28
N PHE A 144 -39.23 -26.14 -4.54
CA PHE A 144 -39.07 -24.71 -4.46
C PHE A 144 -37.58 -24.36 -4.53
N TRP A 145 -37.27 -23.12 -4.89
CA TRP A 145 -35.95 -22.53 -4.79
C TRP A 145 -36.01 -21.32 -3.83
N THR A 146 -35.07 -21.21 -2.90
CA THR A 146 -35.05 -20.14 -1.92
C THR A 146 -34.39 -18.90 -2.53
N ASP A 147 -35.05 -17.73 -2.42
CA ASP A 147 -34.51 -16.47 -2.86
C ASP A 147 -33.47 -15.86 -1.85
N ALA A 148 -32.86 -14.75 -2.20
CA ALA A 148 -31.83 -14.09 -1.34
C ALA A 148 -32.41 -13.44 -0.07
N ASP A 149 -33.73 -13.39 0.06
CA ASP A 149 -34.44 -12.88 1.23
C ASP A 149 -35.06 -14.05 2.06
N ASP A 150 -34.52 -15.28 1.87
CA ASP A 150 -34.92 -16.52 2.55
C ASP A 150 -36.41 -16.93 2.32
N ASN A 151 -37.02 -16.53 1.20
CA ASN A 151 -38.36 -16.97 0.86
C ASN A 151 -38.31 -18.20 -0.07
N ASP A 152 -39.08 -19.20 0.26
CA ASP A 152 -39.27 -20.37 -0.58
C ASP A 152 -40.23 -20.07 -1.74
N VAL A 153 -39.69 -20.05 -2.95
CA VAL A 153 -40.42 -19.76 -4.17
C VAL A 153 -40.69 -21.06 -4.92
N PRO A 154 -41.96 -21.51 -5.05
CA PRO A 154 -42.30 -22.65 -5.88
C PRO A 154 -41.86 -22.40 -7.32
N VAL A 155 -41.12 -23.30 -7.91
CA VAL A 155 -40.61 -23.20 -9.28
C VAL A 155 -40.91 -24.49 -10.06
N SER A 156 -41.38 -24.29 -11.27
CA SER A 156 -41.44 -25.41 -12.26
C SER A 156 -40.05 -25.66 -12.85
N ARG A 157 -39.93 -26.69 -13.67
CA ARG A 157 -38.68 -26.94 -14.40
C ARG A 157 -38.38 -25.81 -15.36
N GLU A 158 -39.38 -25.30 -16.04
CA GLU A 158 -39.28 -24.19 -16.97
C GLU A 158 -38.82 -22.91 -16.28
N ASP A 159 -39.38 -22.60 -15.08
CA ASP A 159 -38.96 -21.48 -14.26
C ASP A 159 -37.48 -21.60 -13.83
N LEU A 160 -37.07 -22.83 -13.43
CA LEU A 160 -35.68 -23.09 -13.04
C LEU A 160 -34.69 -22.93 -14.24
N GLU A 161 -35.09 -23.34 -15.45
CA GLU A 161 -34.31 -23.16 -16.66
C GLU A 161 -34.13 -21.67 -16.96
N VAL A 162 -35.18 -20.86 -16.87
CA VAL A 162 -35.15 -19.43 -17.08
C VAL A 162 -34.28 -18.73 -16.00
N LEU A 163 -34.48 -19.12 -14.73
CA LEU A 163 -33.69 -18.59 -13.62
C LEU A 163 -32.20 -18.96 -13.79
N TYR A 164 -31.87 -20.15 -14.24
CA TYR A 164 -30.51 -20.58 -14.50
C TYR A 164 -29.85 -19.74 -15.61
N VAL A 165 -30.57 -19.44 -16.70
CA VAL A 165 -30.04 -18.56 -17.76
C VAL A 165 -29.79 -17.16 -17.24
N ALA A 166 -30.71 -16.59 -16.44
CA ALA A 166 -30.52 -15.30 -15.80
C ALA A 166 -29.31 -15.29 -14.85
N HIS A 167 -29.16 -16.36 -14.04
CA HIS A 167 -28.00 -16.56 -13.18
C HIS A 167 -26.69 -16.63 -13.97
N GLN A 168 -26.63 -17.39 -15.08
CA GLN A 168 -25.44 -17.49 -15.92
C GLN A 168 -25.04 -16.14 -16.51
N MET A 169 -26.02 -15.35 -16.95
CA MET A 169 -25.77 -13.99 -17.45
C MET A 169 -25.20 -13.09 -16.34
N ALA A 170 -25.79 -13.13 -15.14
CA ALA A 170 -25.31 -12.37 -13.98
C ALA A 170 -23.89 -12.79 -13.58
N LEU A 171 -23.57 -14.08 -13.61
CA LEU A 171 -22.25 -14.63 -13.32
C LEU A 171 -21.20 -14.12 -14.32
N VAL A 172 -21.52 -14.08 -15.62
CA VAL A 172 -20.63 -13.56 -16.66
C VAL A 172 -20.40 -12.06 -16.47
N LEU A 173 -21.44 -11.29 -16.18
CA LEU A 173 -21.34 -9.84 -15.94
C LEU A 173 -20.48 -9.56 -14.71
N LYS A 174 -20.72 -10.29 -13.61
CA LYS A 174 -19.93 -10.14 -12.38
C LYS A 174 -18.46 -10.49 -12.60
N GLY A 175 -18.17 -11.59 -13.28
CA GLY A 175 -16.80 -11.98 -13.64
C GLY A 175 -16.11 -10.92 -14.52
N PHE A 176 -16.85 -10.30 -15.45
CA PHE A 176 -16.31 -9.22 -16.27
C PHE A 176 -15.98 -7.96 -15.45
N GLU A 177 -16.86 -7.54 -14.52
CA GLU A 177 -16.61 -6.44 -13.59
C GLU A 177 -15.33 -6.67 -12.76
N ILE A 178 -15.20 -7.86 -12.17
CA ILE A 178 -14.03 -8.25 -11.39
C ILE A 178 -12.75 -8.15 -12.25
N HIS A 179 -12.82 -8.63 -13.50
CA HIS A 179 -11.69 -8.64 -14.39
C HIS A 179 -11.28 -7.22 -14.85
N VAL A 180 -12.25 -6.35 -15.13
CA VAL A 180 -11.99 -4.94 -15.43
C VAL A 180 -11.30 -4.28 -14.24
N ARG A 181 -11.85 -4.46 -13.04
CA ARG A 181 -11.27 -3.90 -11.81
C ARG A 181 -9.85 -4.39 -11.55
N GLN A 182 -9.59 -5.66 -11.76
CA GLN A 182 -8.24 -6.24 -11.66
C GLN A 182 -7.25 -5.52 -12.59
N ARG A 183 -7.65 -5.25 -13.84
CA ARG A 183 -6.80 -4.55 -14.82
C ARG A 183 -6.52 -3.11 -14.40
N GLU A 184 -7.53 -2.39 -13.93
CA GLU A 184 -7.38 -1.02 -13.42
C GLU A 184 -6.37 -0.96 -12.28
N MET A 185 -6.51 -1.86 -11.28
CA MET A 185 -5.58 -1.93 -10.16
C MET A 185 -4.16 -2.26 -10.61
N LYS A 186 -3.99 -3.22 -11.54
CA LYS A 186 -2.67 -3.57 -12.10
C LYS A 186 -2.04 -2.42 -12.86
N ALA A 187 -2.82 -1.62 -13.58
CA ALA A 187 -2.30 -0.42 -14.24
C ALA A 187 -1.92 0.66 -13.22
N ALA A 188 -2.75 0.87 -12.20
CA ALA A 188 -2.50 1.89 -11.18
C ALA A 188 -1.21 1.66 -10.39
N ILE A 189 -0.86 0.42 -10.03
CA ILE A 189 0.34 0.12 -9.26
C ILE A 189 1.64 0.38 -10.02
N GLU A 190 1.63 0.46 -11.35
CA GLU A 190 2.84 0.77 -12.14
C GLU A 190 3.31 2.22 -11.93
N GLU A 191 2.36 3.15 -11.67
CA GLU A 191 2.63 4.57 -11.45
C GLU A 191 2.79 4.94 -9.96
N MET A 192 2.62 3.96 -9.04
CA MET A 192 2.68 4.22 -7.61
C MET A 192 4.12 4.33 -7.10
N THR A 193 4.34 5.28 -6.19
CA THR A 193 5.57 5.38 -5.40
C THR A 193 5.70 4.19 -4.42
N PRO A 194 6.91 3.88 -3.92
CA PRO A 194 7.09 2.84 -2.90
C PRO A 194 6.22 3.03 -1.65
N ALA A 195 6.00 4.27 -1.22
CA ALA A 195 5.13 4.57 -0.08
C ALA A 195 3.66 4.23 -0.38
N GLN A 196 3.18 4.57 -1.58
CA GLN A 196 1.82 4.23 -2.03
C GLN A 196 1.65 2.72 -2.19
N LEU A 197 2.66 2.02 -2.73
CA LEU A 197 2.64 0.56 -2.87
C LEU A 197 2.56 -0.15 -1.52
N ARG A 198 3.27 0.33 -0.49
CA ARG A 198 3.17 -0.22 0.88
C ARG A 198 1.78 -0.02 1.50
N ALA A 199 1.09 1.05 1.16
CA ALA A 199 -0.25 1.36 1.64
C ALA A 199 -1.37 0.78 0.76
N PHE A 200 -1.02 0.19 -0.38
CA PHE A 200 -1.99 -0.29 -1.34
C PHE A 200 -2.76 -1.52 -0.83
N VAL A 201 -4.08 -1.44 -0.87
CA VAL A 201 -5.00 -2.54 -0.57
C VAL A 201 -5.93 -2.70 -1.77
N PRO A 202 -5.98 -3.90 -2.38
CA PRO A 202 -6.91 -4.14 -3.49
C PRO A 202 -8.36 -4.10 -3.02
N GLY A 203 -9.24 -3.58 -3.87
CA GLY A 203 -10.67 -3.45 -3.55
C GLY A 203 -11.47 -2.81 -4.66
N TRP A 204 -12.79 -2.75 -4.45
CA TRP A 204 -13.68 -1.96 -5.28
C TRP A 204 -13.42 -0.46 -5.06
N PRO A 205 -13.73 0.40 -6.06
CA PRO A 205 -13.67 1.85 -5.86
C PRO A 205 -14.65 2.28 -4.75
N ALA A 206 -14.26 3.30 -3.99
CA ALA A 206 -15.11 3.90 -2.96
C ALA A 206 -16.26 4.71 -3.56
#